data_47576d5310815014a142596614cb9fc9
#
_entry.id   47576d5310815014a142596614cb9fc9
#
_cell.length_a   1.000
_cell.length_b   1.000
_cell.length_c   1.000
_cell.angle_alpha   90.00
_cell.angle_beta   90.00
_cell.angle_gamma   90.00
#
_symmetry.space_group_name_H-M   'P 1'
#
loop_
_entity.id
_entity.type
_entity.pdbx_description
1 polymer ?
#
loop_
_entity_poly.entity_id
_entity_poly.type
_entity_poly.pdbx_seq_one_letter_code
_entity_poly.pdbx_strand_id
1 'polypeptide(L)'
;MADQSSVPQQLLHLVIGGELRHPNEPIFRDLSQVEFVGAYGSYDEAKQAWKARAQATVDNAHMRYFILHAHKLIDPRGDAG
;
A
#
# COMPACT_ATOMS: atom_id res chain seq x y z
N MET A 1 14.30 26.55 -7.29
CA MET A 1 14.14 26.09 -6.88
C MET A 1 13.52 25.65 -6.51
N ALA A 2 13.16 25.39 -7.02
CA ALA A 2 12.45 24.84 -6.40
C ALA A 2 13.03 24.45 -5.45
N ASP A 3 13.36 25.03 -4.92
CA ASP A 3 14.04 24.53 -4.06
C ASP A 3 13.39 23.52 -3.33
N GLN A 4 14.10 22.78 -2.64
CA GLN A 4 13.62 21.67 -1.96
C GLN A 4 12.64 22.05 -0.96
N SER A 5 12.77 23.19 -0.37
CA SER A 5 11.87 23.52 0.68
C SER A 5 10.51 23.83 0.14
N SER A 6 10.41 24.09 -1.14
CA SER A 6 9.09 24.34 -1.71
C SER A 6 8.50 23.09 -2.29
N VAL A 7 9.23 21.99 -2.30
CA VAL A 7 8.69 20.74 -2.82
C VAL A 7 8.07 19.99 -1.67
N PRO A 8 6.77 19.76 -1.71
CA PRO A 8 6.15 19.05 -0.61
C PRO A 8 6.68 17.64 -0.55
N GLN A 9 6.76 17.13 0.64
CA GLN A 9 7.13 15.75 0.78
C GLN A 9 5.99 14.89 0.31
N GLN A 10 6.31 13.98 -0.56
CA GLN A 10 5.32 13.06 -1.08
C GLN A 10 5.45 11.76 -0.31
N LEU A 11 4.63 11.62 0.71
CA LEU A 11 4.66 10.44 1.54
C LEU A 11 3.81 9.36 0.88
N LEU A 12 4.31 8.85 -0.22
CA LEU A 12 3.56 7.91 -1.03
C LEU A 12 3.28 6.63 -0.28
N HIS A 13 2.02 6.31 -0.19
CA HIS A 13 1.56 5.06 0.40
C HIS A 13 0.68 4.36 -0.61
N LEU A 14 0.82 3.05 -0.70
CA LEU A 14 -0.02 2.24 -1.58
C LEU A 14 -0.86 1.31 -0.73
N VAL A 15 -2.06 1.04 -1.18
CA VAL A 15 -2.91 0.04 -0.53
C VAL A 15 -3.17 -1.06 -1.53
N ILE A 16 -2.81 -2.28 -1.16
CA ILE A 16 -3.05 -3.45 -1.98
C ILE A 16 -3.71 -4.52 -1.12
N GLY A 17 -4.34 -5.47 -1.79
CA GLY A 17 -4.99 -6.55 -1.08
C GLY A 17 -5.06 -7.81 -1.90
N GLY A 18 -5.37 -8.89 -1.25
CA GLY A 18 -5.52 -10.16 -1.91
C GLY A 18 -5.72 -11.27 -0.91
N GLU A 19 -6.04 -12.43 -1.42
CA GLU A 19 -6.20 -13.59 -0.56
C GLU A 19 -4.84 -14.18 -0.22
N LEU A 20 -4.64 -14.44 1.05
CA LEU A 20 -3.39 -15.05 1.51
C LEU A 20 -3.52 -16.56 1.48
N ARG A 21 -2.40 -17.25 1.33
CA ARG A 21 -2.39 -18.71 1.42
C ARG A 21 -2.87 -19.16 2.79
N HIS A 22 -2.41 -18.47 3.82
CA HIS A 22 -2.83 -18.73 5.18
C HIS A 22 -3.00 -17.38 5.86
N PRO A 23 -3.98 -17.26 6.76
CA PRO A 23 -4.23 -15.96 7.40
C PRO A 23 -3.04 -15.42 8.18
N ASN A 24 -2.12 -16.29 8.59
CA ASN A 24 -0.99 -15.86 9.40
C ASN A 24 0.28 -15.57 8.62
N GLU A 25 0.26 -15.74 7.30
CA GLU A 25 1.44 -15.54 6.48
C GLU A 25 1.18 -14.47 5.45
N PRO A 26 2.10 -13.52 5.29
CA PRO A 26 1.90 -12.46 4.30
C PRO A 26 2.29 -12.92 2.90
N ILE A 27 1.75 -14.04 2.46
CA ILE A 27 2.04 -14.63 1.17
C ILE A 27 0.74 -14.74 0.40
N PHE A 28 0.64 -14.01 -0.70
CA PHE A 28 -0.57 -14.04 -1.51
C PHE A 28 -0.71 -15.38 -2.20
N ARG A 29 -1.97 -15.85 -2.23
CA ARG A 29 -2.27 -17.11 -2.89
C ARG A 29 -2.00 -17.05 -4.38
N ASP A 30 -2.29 -15.91 -5.01
CA ASP A 30 -2.13 -15.76 -6.44
C ASP A 30 -1.82 -14.29 -6.71
N LEU A 31 -0.57 -14.02 -7.11
CA LEU A 31 -0.15 -12.64 -7.34
C LEU A 31 -0.93 -11.97 -8.45
N SER A 32 -1.47 -12.73 -9.39
CA SER A 32 -2.25 -12.13 -10.46
C SER A 32 -3.60 -11.63 -9.99
N GLN A 33 -4.01 -12.03 -8.79
CA GLN A 33 -5.28 -11.60 -8.22
C GLN A 33 -5.11 -10.51 -7.17
N VAL A 34 -3.92 -9.98 -7.01
CA VAL A 34 -3.72 -8.89 -6.06
C VAL A 34 -4.43 -7.65 -6.58
N GLU A 35 -5.18 -7.02 -5.69
CA GLU A 35 -5.95 -5.83 -6.03
C GLU A 35 -5.15 -4.59 -5.66
N PHE A 36 -5.04 -3.65 -6.60
CA PHE A 36 -4.46 -2.36 -6.28
C PHE A 36 -5.61 -1.42 -5.92
N VAL A 37 -5.65 -1.00 -4.66
CA VAL A 37 -6.72 -0.13 -4.21
C VAL A 37 -6.45 1.32 -4.57
N GLY A 38 -5.23 1.78 -4.34
CA GLY A 38 -4.90 3.14 -4.70
C GLY A 38 -3.57 3.60 -4.13
N ALA A 39 -3.19 4.79 -4.55
CA ALA A 39 -2.00 5.46 -4.07
C ALA A 39 -2.42 6.71 -3.33
N TYR A 40 -1.80 6.97 -2.20
CA TYR A 40 -2.22 8.05 -1.32
C TYR A 40 -1.01 8.86 -0.87
N GLY A 41 -1.24 10.13 -0.59
CA GLY A 41 -0.17 11.04 -0.22
C GLY A 41 0.13 11.09 1.26
N SER A 42 -0.60 10.33 2.07
CA SER A 42 -0.34 10.31 3.50
C SER A 42 -0.78 8.97 4.04
N TYR A 43 -0.25 8.63 5.20
CA TYR A 43 -0.65 7.41 5.87
C TYR A 43 -2.12 7.45 6.27
N ASP A 44 -2.61 8.62 6.70
CA ASP A 44 -4.00 8.73 7.13
C ASP A 44 -4.96 8.41 5.99
N GLU A 45 -4.68 8.93 4.80
CA GLU A 45 -5.52 8.65 3.65
C GLU A 45 -5.47 7.18 3.28
N ALA A 46 -4.27 6.61 3.30
CA ALA A 46 -4.11 5.20 3.00
C ALA A 46 -4.84 4.35 4.02
N LYS A 47 -4.78 4.74 5.29
CA LYS A 47 -5.43 3.98 6.34
C LYS A 47 -6.94 3.99 6.20
N GLN A 48 -7.51 5.11 5.78
CA GLN A 48 -8.95 5.16 5.56
C GLN A 48 -9.36 4.22 4.44
N ALA A 49 -8.60 4.21 3.35
CA ALA A 49 -8.90 3.31 2.25
C ALA A 49 -8.72 1.86 2.65
N TRP A 50 -7.66 1.59 3.39
CA TRP A 50 -7.39 0.25 3.89
C TRP A 50 -8.53 -0.24 4.77
N LYS A 51 -9.00 0.62 5.68
CA LYS A 51 -10.04 0.24 6.60
C LYS A 51 -11.35 -0.05 5.87
N ALA A 52 -11.67 0.79 4.89
CA ALA A 52 -12.91 0.60 4.14
C ALA A 52 -12.89 -0.73 3.39
N ARG A 53 -11.76 -1.07 2.77
CA ARG A 53 -11.67 -2.33 2.05
C ARG A 53 -11.66 -3.51 3.01
N ALA A 54 -10.95 -3.38 4.11
CA ALA A 54 -10.89 -4.47 5.08
C ALA A 54 -12.28 -4.78 5.65
N GLN A 55 -13.04 -3.74 5.92
CA GLN A 55 -14.39 -3.95 6.44
C GLN A 55 -15.31 -4.54 5.38
N ALA A 56 -15.11 -4.17 4.11
CA ALA A 56 -15.96 -4.70 3.05
C ALA A 56 -15.71 -6.18 2.79
N THR A 57 -14.57 -6.70 3.24
CA THR A 57 -14.23 -8.09 3.00
C THR A 57 -14.09 -8.89 4.29
N VAL A 58 -14.75 -8.43 5.35
CA VAL A 58 -14.58 -9.04 6.66
C VAL A 58 -15.01 -10.51 6.67
N ASP A 59 -15.92 -10.89 5.78
CA ASP A 59 -16.39 -12.27 5.74
C ASP A 59 -15.41 -13.24 5.08
N ASN A 60 -14.34 -12.72 4.48
CA ASN A 60 -13.36 -13.59 3.85
C ASN A 60 -12.12 -13.64 4.73
N ALA A 61 -11.94 -14.75 5.44
CA ALA A 61 -10.88 -14.85 6.43
C ALA A 61 -9.49 -14.79 5.81
N HIS A 62 -9.36 -15.11 4.52
CA HIS A 62 -8.05 -15.09 3.86
C HIS A 62 -7.73 -13.75 3.22
N MET A 63 -8.72 -12.88 3.09
CA MET A 63 -8.51 -11.61 2.43
C MET A 63 -7.84 -10.62 3.37
N ARG A 64 -6.76 -10.00 2.90
CA ARG A 64 -6.05 -9.02 3.70
C ARG A 64 -5.63 -7.86 2.83
N TYR A 65 -5.62 -6.69 3.42
CA TYR A 65 -5.15 -5.47 2.76
C TYR A 65 -3.94 -4.96 3.51
N PHE A 66 -3.02 -4.39 2.77
CA PHE A 66 -1.76 -3.91 3.33
C PHE A 66 -1.52 -2.48 2.90
N ILE A 67 -0.91 -1.70 3.78
CA ILE A 67 -0.47 -0.36 3.47
C ILE A 67 1.04 -0.42 3.28
N LEU A 68 1.49 -0.04 2.10
CA LEU A 68 2.90 -0.04 1.78
C LEU A 68 3.44 1.38 1.88
N HIS A 69 4.51 1.55 2.62
CA HIS A 69 5.16 2.85 2.73
C HIS A 69 6.11 3.02 1.57
N ALA A 70 5.53 3.23 0.40
CA ALA A 70 6.31 3.19 -0.84
C ALA A 70 7.33 4.32 -0.91
N HIS A 71 7.05 5.44 -0.23
CA HIS A 71 8.01 6.54 -0.27
C HIS A 71 9.36 6.15 0.31
N LYS A 72 9.41 5.11 1.13
CA LYS A 72 10.67 4.65 1.70
C LYS A 72 11.44 3.77 0.75
N LEU A 73 10.80 3.34 -0.34
CA LEU A 73 11.44 2.47 -1.31
C LEU A 73 11.91 3.23 -2.54
N ILE A 74 11.54 4.50 -2.67
CA ILE A 74 11.89 5.28 -3.83
C ILE A 74 13.22 5.94 -3.57
N ASP A 75 14.19 5.64 -4.43
CA ASP A 75 15.51 6.26 -4.36
C ASP A 75 15.59 7.30 -5.45
N PRO A 76 15.64 8.58 -5.09
CA PRO A 76 15.67 9.62 -6.11
C PRO A 76 16.91 9.56 -6.99
N ARG A 77 17.95 8.87 -6.58
CA ARG A 77 19.12 8.73 -7.42
C ARG A 77 18.93 7.70 -8.51
N GLY A 78 17.88 6.91 -8.42
CA GLY A 78 17.56 6.02 -9.51
C GLY A 78 18.36 4.76 -9.59
N ASP A 79 19.25 4.53 -8.66
CA ASP A 79 20.04 3.35 -8.79
C ASP A 79 19.69 2.41 -7.74
N ALA A 80 18.55 2.40 -7.34
CA ALA A 80 18.14 1.55 -6.29
C ALA A 80 18.69 0.20 -6.39
N GLY A 81 19.25 -0.04 -7.43
CA GLY A 81 19.75 -1.38 -7.61
C GLY A 81 20.93 -1.59 -6.92
#